data_311728247024036818377297743eba22
#
_entry.id   311728247024036818377297743eba22
#
_cell.length_a   1.000
_cell.length_b   1.000
_cell.length_c   1.000
_cell.angle_alpha   90.00
_cell.angle_beta   90.00
_cell.angle_gamma   90.00
#
_symmetry.space_group_name_H-M   'P 1'
#
loop_
_entity.id
_entity.type
_entity.pdbx_description
1 polymer ?
#
loop_
_entity_poly.entity_id
_entity_poly.type
_entity_poly.pdbx_seq_one_letter_code
_entity_poly.pdbx_strand_id
1 'polypeptide(L)'
;MKDTKQQFEHVIAVCRDLFSKKLHDYGPAWRILRPSSVTDQIFIKANRIRSIETKGVTLVDEGIRSEFIAIVNYGIVGLIQLELGYAEAADMTNEEALVLYDKYAKTSLELMLAKNHDYDEAWRSMRISSYTDLILMKIYRTKQIESLSGEIRW
;
A
#
# COMPACT_ATOMS: atom_id res chain seq x y z
N MET A 1 15.01 1.30 23.62
CA MET A 1 14.09 0.51 22.79
C MET A 1 13.39 1.41 21.79
N LYS A 2 13.35 1.01 20.53
CA LYS A 2 12.70 1.81 19.50
C LYS A 2 11.19 1.69 19.62
N ASP A 3 10.49 2.81 19.50
CA ASP A 3 9.04 2.82 19.51
C ASP A 3 8.50 2.57 18.11
N THR A 4 8.14 1.33 17.85
CA THR A 4 7.61 0.89 16.55
C THR A 4 6.30 1.61 16.20
N LYS A 5 5.44 1.84 17.20
CA LYS A 5 4.19 2.56 16.98
C LYS A 5 4.45 3.99 16.52
N GLN A 6 5.36 4.71 17.16
CA GLN A 6 5.71 6.07 16.77
C GLN A 6 6.33 6.10 15.38
N GLN A 7 7.17 5.13 15.05
CA GLN A 7 7.78 5.03 13.73
C GLN A 7 6.72 4.79 12.65
N PHE A 8 5.78 3.90 12.90
CA PHE A 8 4.67 3.66 11.99
C PHE A 8 3.84 4.93 11.78
N GLU A 9 3.47 5.59 12.88
CA GLU A 9 2.67 6.81 12.80
C GLU A 9 3.39 7.91 12.02
N HIS A 10 4.71 8.03 12.18
CA HIS A 10 5.50 8.98 11.39
C HIS A 10 5.46 8.64 9.90
N VAL A 11 5.68 7.37 9.55
CA VAL A 11 5.67 6.93 8.14
C VAL A 11 4.30 7.14 7.52
N ILE A 12 3.23 6.77 8.24
CA ILE A 12 1.88 6.92 7.69
C ILE A 12 1.51 8.40 7.53
N ALA A 13 2.02 9.27 8.40
CA ALA A 13 1.81 10.71 8.25
C ALA A 13 2.43 11.23 6.95
N VAL A 14 3.61 10.75 6.59
CA VAL A 14 4.27 11.09 5.32
C VAL A 14 3.44 10.59 4.13
N CYS A 15 2.99 9.35 4.20
CA CYS A 15 2.16 8.75 3.14
C CYS A 15 0.83 9.50 2.99
N ARG A 16 0.20 9.82 4.11
CA ARG A 16 -1.07 10.56 4.15
C ARG A 16 -0.94 11.96 3.58
N ASP A 17 0.17 12.64 3.87
CA ASP A 17 0.40 13.97 3.33
C ASP A 17 0.42 13.96 1.80
N LEU A 18 1.12 13.01 1.21
CA LEU A 18 1.14 12.85 -0.25
C LEU A 18 -0.25 12.49 -0.79
N PHE A 19 -0.96 11.59 -0.12
CA PHE A 19 -2.31 11.20 -0.50
C PHE A 19 -3.25 12.42 -0.48
N SER A 20 -3.18 13.23 0.57
CA SER A 20 -3.99 14.44 0.72
C SER A 20 -3.71 15.46 -0.39
N LYS A 21 -2.43 15.63 -0.75
CA LYS A 21 -2.06 16.53 -1.84
C LYS A 21 -2.65 16.08 -3.17
N LYS A 22 -2.61 14.78 -3.44
CA LYS A 22 -3.20 14.22 -4.66
C LYS A 22 -4.72 14.35 -4.66
N LEU A 23 -5.37 14.21 -3.52
CA LEU A 23 -6.82 14.48 -3.39
C LEU A 23 -7.13 15.92 -3.75
N HIS A 24 -6.33 16.86 -3.29
CA HIS A 24 -6.51 18.28 -3.61
C HIS A 24 -6.43 18.51 -5.11
N ASP A 25 -5.47 17.86 -5.79
CA ASP A 25 -5.22 18.09 -7.21
C ASP A 25 -6.21 17.34 -8.12
N TYR A 26 -6.57 16.12 -7.77
CA TYR A 26 -7.33 15.22 -8.64
C TYR A 26 -8.64 14.72 -8.05
N GLY A 27 -8.92 15.01 -6.79
CA GLY A 27 -10.03 14.39 -6.08
C GLY A 27 -9.81 12.89 -5.90
N PRO A 28 -10.83 12.17 -5.42
CA PRO A 28 -10.74 10.72 -5.23
C PRO A 28 -10.96 9.94 -6.54
N ALA A 29 -10.19 10.27 -7.57
CA ALA A 29 -10.30 9.65 -8.90
C ALA A 29 -10.06 8.14 -8.87
N TRP A 30 -9.31 7.65 -7.89
CA TRP A 30 -9.05 6.22 -7.71
C TRP A 30 -10.30 5.40 -7.39
N ARG A 31 -11.43 6.06 -7.10
CA ARG A 31 -12.70 5.36 -6.91
C ARG A 31 -13.14 4.56 -8.13
N ILE A 32 -12.67 4.92 -9.30
CA ILE A 32 -13.00 4.17 -10.52
C ILE A 32 -12.18 2.89 -10.68
N LEU A 33 -11.15 2.69 -9.87
CA LEU A 33 -10.28 1.52 -10.00
C LEU A 33 -10.94 0.26 -9.45
N ARG A 34 -10.92 -0.81 -10.23
CA ARG A 34 -11.25 -2.13 -9.73
C ARG A 34 -10.16 -2.59 -8.78
N PRO A 35 -10.46 -3.44 -7.79
CA PRO A 35 -9.41 -3.99 -6.93
C PRO A 35 -8.25 -4.61 -7.72
N SER A 36 -8.51 -5.31 -8.82
CA SER A 36 -7.47 -5.89 -9.67
C SER A 36 -6.55 -4.83 -10.29
N SER A 37 -7.10 -3.67 -10.63
CA SER A 37 -6.28 -2.56 -11.15
C SER A 37 -5.36 -1.99 -10.08
N VAL A 38 -5.83 -1.93 -8.83
CA VAL A 38 -5.00 -1.51 -7.70
C VAL A 38 -3.86 -2.51 -7.49
N THR A 39 -4.17 -3.81 -7.54
CA THR A 39 -3.17 -4.88 -7.45
C THR A 39 -2.08 -4.68 -8.50
N ASP A 40 -2.45 -4.38 -9.74
CA ASP A 40 -1.50 -4.14 -10.82
C ASP A 40 -0.62 -2.91 -10.55
N GLN A 41 -1.18 -1.85 -9.98
CA GLN A 41 -0.40 -0.68 -9.62
C GLN A 41 0.65 -1.00 -8.54
N ILE A 42 0.28 -1.78 -7.55
CA ILE A 42 1.22 -2.23 -6.51
C ILE A 42 2.31 -3.10 -7.14
N PHE A 43 1.94 -4.00 -8.04
CA PHE A 43 2.90 -4.84 -8.76
C PHE A 43 3.93 -3.99 -9.50
N ILE A 44 3.47 -2.99 -10.25
CA ILE A 44 4.37 -2.12 -11.03
C ILE A 44 5.38 -1.42 -10.12
N LYS A 45 4.91 -0.91 -8.98
CA LYS A 45 5.78 -0.21 -8.01
C LYS A 45 6.80 -1.16 -7.39
N ALA A 46 6.35 -2.34 -6.95
CA ALA A 46 7.24 -3.34 -6.36
C ALA A 46 8.26 -3.86 -7.39
N ASN A 47 7.82 -4.08 -8.61
CA ASN A 47 8.70 -4.54 -9.68
C ASN A 47 9.77 -3.47 -10.03
N ARG A 48 9.38 -2.20 -9.98
CA ARG A 48 10.34 -1.11 -10.18
C ARG A 48 11.40 -1.08 -9.07
N ILE A 49 10.99 -1.29 -7.82
CA ILE A 49 11.93 -1.39 -6.71
C ILE A 49 12.94 -2.52 -6.95
N ARG A 50 12.44 -3.71 -7.31
CA ARG A 50 13.30 -4.86 -7.60
C ARG A 50 14.28 -4.55 -8.74
N SER A 51 13.80 -3.87 -9.78
CA SER A 51 14.65 -3.48 -10.91
C SER A 51 15.76 -2.54 -10.48
N ILE A 52 15.44 -1.53 -9.66
CA ILE A 52 16.45 -0.60 -9.12
C ILE A 52 17.46 -1.34 -8.25
N GLU A 53 16.99 -2.22 -7.38
CA GLU A 53 17.85 -3.01 -6.48
C GLU A 53 18.80 -3.91 -7.27
N THR A 54 18.32 -4.49 -8.36
CA THR A 54 19.10 -5.40 -9.20
C THR A 54 20.10 -4.66 -10.07
N LYS A 55 19.66 -3.57 -10.71
CA LYS A 55 20.50 -2.81 -11.66
C LYS A 55 21.36 -1.76 -10.98
N GLY A 56 20.96 -1.31 -9.79
CA GLY A 56 21.67 -0.29 -9.05
C GLY A 56 21.61 1.11 -9.64
N VAL A 57 20.86 1.32 -10.73
CA VAL A 57 20.76 2.60 -11.43
C VAL A 57 19.31 2.87 -11.81
N THR A 58 18.91 4.14 -11.74
CA THR A 58 17.62 4.60 -12.23
C THR A 58 17.84 5.80 -13.14
N LEU A 59 17.06 5.89 -14.22
CA LEU A 59 17.09 7.01 -15.15
C LEU A 59 16.29 8.21 -14.66
N VAL A 60 15.43 7.98 -13.68
CA VAL A 60 14.62 9.03 -13.04
C VAL A 60 15.10 9.15 -11.60
N ASP A 61 15.36 10.38 -11.16
CA ASP A 61 15.84 10.63 -9.80
C ASP A 61 14.71 10.50 -8.78
N GLU A 62 14.11 9.31 -8.77
CA GLU A 62 13.10 8.92 -7.79
C GLU A 62 13.57 7.62 -7.15
N GLY A 63 13.97 7.70 -5.89
CA GLY A 63 14.46 6.54 -5.16
C GLY A 63 13.36 5.54 -4.84
N ILE A 64 13.76 4.43 -4.25
CA ILE A 64 12.82 3.37 -3.86
C ILE A 64 11.83 3.84 -2.80
N ARG A 65 12.16 4.87 -2.03
CA ARG A 65 11.29 5.42 -0.99
C ARG A 65 9.94 5.87 -1.55
N SER A 66 9.95 6.60 -2.68
CA SER A 66 8.70 7.06 -3.31
C SER A 66 7.85 5.89 -3.77
N GLU A 67 8.46 4.81 -4.23
CA GLU A 67 7.74 3.62 -4.65
C GLU A 67 7.11 2.89 -3.45
N PHE A 68 7.81 2.81 -2.32
CA PHE A 68 7.22 2.24 -1.10
C PHE A 68 6.05 3.08 -0.59
N ILE A 69 6.15 4.41 -0.64
CA ILE A 69 5.03 5.29 -0.28
C ILE A 69 3.82 5.01 -1.18
N ALA A 70 4.05 4.88 -2.49
CA ALA A 70 2.99 4.56 -3.43
C ALA A 70 2.34 3.20 -3.12
N ILE A 71 3.14 2.20 -2.75
CA ILE A 71 2.63 0.88 -2.38
C ILE A 71 1.71 0.98 -1.16
N VAL A 72 2.12 1.74 -0.14
CA VAL A 72 1.28 1.95 1.06
C VAL A 72 -0.05 2.61 0.67
N ASN A 73 0.00 3.67 -0.12
CA ASN A 73 -1.21 4.41 -0.49
C ASN A 73 -2.12 3.58 -1.39
N TYR A 74 -1.60 2.85 -2.37
CA TYR A 74 -2.42 1.95 -3.17
C TYR A 74 -2.97 0.79 -2.33
N GLY A 75 -2.21 0.30 -1.35
CA GLY A 75 -2.72 -0.72 -0.43
C GLY A 75 -3.95 -0.23 0.33
N ILE A 76 -3.91 1.00 0.83
CA ILE A 76 -5.05 1.59 1.53
C ILE A 76 -6.21 1.81 0.56
N VAL A 77 -5.95 2.34 -0.64
CA VAL A 77 -6.97 2.47 -1.69
C VAL A 77 -7.60 1.11 -2.00
N GLY A 78 -6.77 0.07 -2.08
CA GLY A 78 -7.26 -1.30 -2.32
C GLY A 78 -8.23 -1.77 -1.25
N LEU A 79 -7.94 -1.49 0.02
CA LEU A 79 -8.82 -1.84 1.13
C LEU A 79 -10.15 -1.08 1.04
N ILE A 80 -10.11 0.21 0.67
CA ILE A 80 -11.32 1.00 0.46
C ILE A 80 -12.16 0.41 -0.67
N GLN A 81 -11.53 0.09 -1.80
CA GLN A 81 -12.23 -0.45 -2.96
C GLN A 81 -12.81 -1.84 -2.69
N LEU A 82 -12.16 -2.64 -1.86
CA LEU A 82 -12.72 -3.94 -1.44
C LEU A 82 -13.97 -3.77 -0.58
N GLU A 83 -14.01 -2.72 0.26
CA GLU A 83 -15.19 -2.44 1.09
C GLU A 83 -16.35 -1.87 0.27
N LEU A 84 -16.05 -0.88 -0.58
CA LEU A 84 -17.09 -0.09 -1.26
C LEU A 84 -17.41 -0.57 -2.68
N GLY A 85 -16.55 -1.37 -3.29
CA GLY A 85 -16.59 -1.64 -4.72
C GLY A 85 -16.09 -0.44 -5.51
N TYR A 86 -15.91 -0.62 -6.82
CA TYR A 86 -15.50 0.50 -7.68
C TYR A 86 -16.73 1.31 -8.12
N ALA A 87 -16.50 2.55 -8.51
CA ALA A 87 -17.54 3.48 -8.93
C ALA A 87 -17.28 3.95 -10.36
N GLU A 88 -18.29 4.58 -10.97
CA GLU A 88 -18.16 5.13 -12.34
C GLU A 88 -17.41 6.47 -12.34
N ALA A 89 -17.33 7.13 -11.19
CA ALA A 89 -16.69 8.43 -11.04
C ALA A 89 -16.26 8.63 -9.61
N ALA A 90 -15.55 9.73 -9.33
CA ALA A 90 -15.27 10.15 -7.97
C ALA A 90 -16.59 10.51 -7.28
N ASP A 91 -17.00 9.68 -6.33
CA ASP A 91 -18.33 9.72 -5.72
C ASP A 91 -18.31 10.09 -4.23
N MET A 92 -17.24 10.71 -3.79
CA MET A 92 -17.11 11.15 -2.40
C MET A 92 -16.30 12.44 -2.33
N THR A 93 -16.38 13.11 -1.19
CA THR A 93 -15.58 14.32 -0.95
C THR A 93 -14.15 13.92 -0.55
N ASN A 94 -13.24 14.90 -0.63
CA ASN A 94 -11.87 14.69 -0.17
C ASN A 94 -11.83 14.38 1.32
N GLU A 95 -12.70 15.00 2.11
CA GLU A 95 -12.80 14.76 3.55
C GLU A 95 -13.24 13.33 3.85
N GLU A 96 -14.24 12.83 3.12
CA GLU A 96 -14.70 11.44 3.25
C GLU A 96 -13.58 10.45 2.88
N ALA A 97 -12.83 10.75 1.84
CA ALA A 97 -11.70 9.92 1.42
C ALA A 97 -10.62 9.85 2.51
N LEU A 98 -10.34 10.98 3.18
CA LEU A 98 -9.36 11.01 4.27
C LEU A 98 -9.85 10.25 5.51
N VAL A 99 -11.14 10.30 5.80
CA VAL A 99 -11.71 9.49 6.89
C VAL A 99 -11.52 8.01 6.62
N LEU A 100 -11.76 7.56 5.40
CA LEU A 100 -11.54 6.18 5.00
C LEU A 100 -10.06 5.80 5.04
N TYR A 101 -9.19 6.68 4.58
CA TYR A 101 -7.75 6.48 4.65
C TYR A 101 -7.32 6.23 6.11
N ASP A 102 -7.75 7.11 7.01
CA ASP A 102 -7.39 7.01 8.43
C ASP A 102 -7.93 5.73 9.08
N LYS A 103 -9.13 5.31 8.70
CA LYS A 103 -9.72 4.06 9.17
C LYS A 103 -8.81 2.86 8.84
N TYR A 104 -8.37 2.75 7.59
CA TYR A 104 -7.55 1.62 7.17
C TYR A 104 -6.11 1.74 7.62
N ALA A 105 -5.59 2.94 7.76
CA ALA A 105 -4.28 3.16 8.37
C ALA A 105 -4.27 2.68 9.82
N LYS A 106 -5.33 2.96 10.58
CA LYS A 106 -5.49 2.50 11.95
C LYS A 106 -5.59 0.97 12.02
N THR A 107 -6.39 0.37 11.16
CA THR A 107 -6.51 -1.09 11.07
C THR A 107 -5.16 -1.74 10.80
N SER A 108 -4.38 -1.15 9.90
CA SER A 108 -3.04 -1.64 9.56
C SER A 108 -2.08 -1.52 10.75
N LEU A 109 -2.14 -0.41 11.49
CA LEU A 109 -1.34 -0.22 12.69
C LEU A 109 -1.66 -1.28 13.74
N GLU A 110 -2.95 -1.53 13.99
CA GLU A 110 -3.38 -2.51 14.97
C GLU A 110 -2.90 -3.92 14.60
N LEU A 111 -3.00 -4.29 13.33
CA LEU A 111 -2.51 -5.57 12.84
C LEU A 111 -0.99 -5.68 12.99
N MET A 112 -0.27 -4.62 12.63
CA MET A 112 1.20 -4.59 12.75
C MET A 112 1.63 -4.75 14.22
N LEU A 113 0.97 -4.06 15.14
CA LEU A 113 1.28 -4.15 16.56
C LEU A 113 1.03 -5.56 17.10
N ALA A 114 -0.06 -6.20 16.68
CA ALA A 114 -0.36 -7.58 17.08
C ALA A 114 0.70 -8.54 16.58
N LYS A 115 1.09 -8.44 15.30
CA LYS A 115 2.15 -9.29 14.72
C LYS A 115 3.50 -9.01 15.36
N ASN A 116 3.80 -7.75 15.62
CA ASN A 116 5.07 -7.37 16.24
C ASN A 116 5.22 -7.95 17.65
N HIS A 117 4.12 -8.02 18.39
CA HIS A 117 4.10 -8.66 19.71
C HIS A 117 4.53 -10.13 19.61
N ASP A 118 4.03 -10.85 18.58
CA ASP A 118 4.32 -12.27 18.41
C ASP A 118 5.73 -12.54 17.89
N TYR A 119 6.26 -11.67 17.03
CA TYR A 119 7.53 -11.88 16.34
C TYR A 119 8.70 -11.07 16.92
N ASP A 120 8.45 -10.32 17.99
CA ASP A 120 9.48 -9.56 18.71
C ASP A 120 10.38 -8.70 17.82
N GLU A 121 9.76 -8.00 16.86
CA GLU A 121 10.44 -7.07 15.97
C GLU A 121 11.52 -7.70 15.08
N ALA A 122 11.41 -9.00 14.81
CA ALA A 122 12.39 -9.70 13.97
C ALA A 122 12.54 -9.06 12.58
N TRP A 123 11.49 -8.38 12.10
CA TRP A 123 11.49 -7.69 10.80
C TRP A 123 12.60 -6.64 10.69
N ARG A 124 13.07 -6.09 11.82
CA ARG A 124 14.13 -5.07 11.79
C ARG A 124 15.46 -5.62 11.29
N SER A 125 15.64 -6.92 11.33
CA SER A 125 16.86 -7.58 10.86
C SER A 125 16.79 -8.00 9.40
N MET A 126 15.65 -7.81 8.76
CA MET A 126 15.47 -8.18 7.37
C MET A 126 16.10 -7.17 6.41
N ARG A 127 16.57 -7.66 5.28
CA ARG A 127 17.03 -6.80 4.19
C ARG A 127 15.84 -6.12 3.52
N ILE A 128 16.05 -4.91 3.00
CA ILE A 128 15.00 -4.21 2.25
C ILE A 128 14.57 -5.03 1.04
N SER A 129 15.51 -5.67 0.35
CA SER A 129 15.20 -6.53 -0.79
C SER A 129 14.30 -7.71 -0.43
N SER A 130 14.38 -8.21 0.81
CA SER A 130 13.49 -9.27 1.28
C SER A 130 12.05 -8.78 1.41
N TYR A 131 11.85 -7.52 1.81
CA TYR A 131 10.50 -6.92 1.84
C TYR A 131 9.93 -6.83 0.43
N THR A 132 10.74 -6.40 -0.53
CA THR A 132 10.32 -6.32 -1.94
C THR A 132 9.86 -7.70 -2.42
N ASP A 133 10.62 -8.73 -2.13
CA ASP A 133 10.29 -10.11 -2.52
C ASP A 133 8.98 -10.57 -1.88
N LEU A 134 8.78 -10.28 -0.59
CA LEU A 134 7.55 -10.65 0.10
C LEU A 134 6.34 -9.93 -0.47
N ILE A 135 6.48 -8.64 -0.80
CA ILE A 135 5.40 -7.88 -1.43
C ILE A 135 5.04 -8.51 -2.78
N LEU A 136 6.04 -8.81 -3.61
CA LEU A 136 5.81 -9.43 -4.91
C LEU A 136 5.14 -10.79 -4.78
N MET A 137 5.55 -11.60 -3.80
CA MET A 137 4.94 -12.90 -3.54
C MET A 137 3.47 -12.77 -3.16
N LYS A 138 3.14 -11.81 -2.30
CA LYS A 138 1.76 -11.57 -1.88
C LYS A 138 0.90 -11.03 -3.03
N ILE A 139 1.47 -10.18 -3.87
CA ILE A 139 0.78 -9.68 -5.07
C ILE A 139 0.52 -10.84 -6.05
N TYR A 140 1.49 -11.72 -6.24
CA TYR A 140 1.31 -12.91 -7.07
C TYR A 140 0.13 -13.75 -6.56
N ARG A 141 0.06 -13.99 -5.26
CA ARG A 141 -1.05 -14.73 -4.65
C ARG A 141 -2.38 -14.01 -4.84
N THR A 142 -2.39 -12.68 -4.66
CA THR A 142 -3.61 -11.87 -4.86
C THR A 142 -4.11 -12.00 -6.29
N LYS A 143 -3.22 -11.94 -7.28
CA LYS A 143 -3.58 -12.12 -8.69
C LYS A 143 -4.19 -13.49 -8.95
N GLN A 144 -3.66 -14.55 -8.33
CA GLN A 144 -4.24 -15.89 -8.46
C GLN A 144 -5.67 -15.93 -7.95
N ILE A 145 -5.92 -15.32 -6.79
CA ILE A 145 -7.26 -15.26 -6.19
C ILE A 145 -8.22 -14.48 -7.09
N GLU A 146 -7.78 -13.35 -7.60
CA GLU A 146 -8.59 -12.52 -8.50
C GLU A 146 -8.95 -13.26 -9.78
N SER A 147 -8.01 -14.03 -10.33
CA SER A 147 -8.21 -14.81 -11.56
C SER A 147 -9.26 -15.91 -11.39
N LEU A 148 -9.47 -16.38 -10.17
CA LEU A 148 -10.44 -17.41 -9.86
C LEU A 148 -11.81 -16.82 -9.51
N SER A 149 -12.00 -15.52 -9.74
CA SER A 149 -13.29 -14.82 -9.57
C SER A 149 -13.93 -15.04 -8.20
N GLY A 150 -13.09 -15.11 -7.15
CA GLY A 150 -13.58 -15.31 -5.80
C GLY A 150 -13.92 -16.75 -5.43
N GLU A 151 -13.62 -17.72 -6.28
CA GLU A 151 -13.85 -19.14 -5.97
C GLU A 151 -12.92 -19.65 -4.89
N ILE A 152 -11.78 -19.01 -4.68
CA ILE A 152 -10.86 -19.37 -3.61
C ILE A 152 -11.42 -18.86 -2.29
N ARG A 153 -11.45 -19.74 -1.32
CA ARG A 153 -11.83 -19.39 0.04
C ARG A 153 -10.58 -19.23 0.89
N TRP A 154 -10.64 -18.23 1.71
CA TRP A 154 -9.53 -17.86 2.59
C TRP A 154 -9.42 -18.80 3.78
#